data_2c39fa6db45620d11acef81ff8622bc1
#
_entry.id   2c39fa6db45620d11acef81ff8622bc1
#
_cell.length_a   1.000
_cell.length_b   1.000
_cell.length_c   1.000
_cell.angle_alpha   90.00
_cell.angle_beta   90.00
_cell.angle_gamma   90.00
#
_symmetry.space_group_name_H-M   'P 1'
#
loop_
_entity.id
_entity.type
_entity.pdbx_description
1 polymer ?
#
loop_
_entity_poly.entity_id
_entity_poly.type
_entity_poly.pdbx_seq_one_letter_code
_entity_poly.pdbx_strand_id
1 'polypeptide(L)'
;MKKFLSLLLAGVLLFVMAACTANENAGKETDSKDDGKKEEESAEKVLYLNNGQEPTSFDPPIGFDSVSWSALNNLMEGLTRLGQDHEPEAAIAEKWDISEDGKTYTFHIRENAKWSNGDPVTAGDFEFAWKRLLNPDTGSSAAFLGYFIEGGEAYNNGEGSADDVKVKAVDDKTFEVTLVSPQAYFLSVITNPAFFPINEKVATENPKWFAEAESFVGNGPFNLTEWEHDSHFVMEKNDQYWDAETVKLDKIHWAIIDDTNTEYQMYQSGELDVSDVPSELSEQLLGEAKVEDQAGDYFYRFNVNMEPFQNLNIRKAFAMAVDQQQIVDFVTKNGEKPAYGFVSYGFADPSGKDFREVSGDLVKTNAEEAKALLEKGMEEEGYDKLPEVTLTYSTDDTHKKIAEALQQMFKENLGVEVKLANMEWNVFAEEQKALKFQLSRSSFLADYADPINFLENFQTGHSMNRTGWSSEKYDQLIKDAKNEADEAKRFELMYEAEKILFEEMPIIPIHYYNQVYLYNDAVSGIVRHPVGYMELKWADKK
;
A
#
# COMPACT_ATOMS: atom_id res chain seq x y z
N MET A 1 32.88 -7.40 -56.82
CA MET A 1 34.33 -7.13 -56.62
C MET A 1 34.67 -7.55 -55.21
N LYS A 2 35.17 -8.79 -55.15
CA LYS A 2 35.67 -9.42 -53.92
C LYS A 2 37.13 -9.03 -53.73
N LYS A 3 37.61 -9.04 -52.48
CA LYS A 3 39.00 -8.85 -52.03
C LYS A 3 39.35 -7.39 -51.72
N PHE A 4 39.26 -7.05 -50.41
CA PHE A 4 40.21 -6.26 -49.61
C PHE A 4 39.58 -6.00 -48.26
N LEU A 5 39.65 -6.97 -47.36
CA LEU A 5 39.53 -6.78 -45.91
C LEU A 5 40.05 -8.02 -45.19
N SER A 6 41.34 -8.17 -45.17
CA SER A 6 42.03 -9.17 -44.33
C SER A 6 43.47 -8.69 -44.19
N LEU A 7 43.74 -7.83 -43.19
CA LEU A 7 45.09 -7.54 -42.66
C LEU A 7 44.98 -6.31 -41.73
N LEU A 8 44.48 -6.51 -40.51
CA LEU A 8 44.72 -5.60 -39.38
C LEU A 8 44.15 -6.24 -38.10
N LEU A 9 44.65 -7.42 -37.76
CA LEU A 9 44.40 -8.04 -36.46
C LEU A 9 45.60 -8.95 -36.10
N ALA A 10 46.79 -8.34 -35.95
CA ALA A 10 47.94 -8.98 -35.33
C ALA A 10 48.95 -7.89 -34.94
N GLY A 11 48.84 -7.37 -33.72
CA GLY A 11 49.84 -6.40 -33.27
C GLY A 11 49.49 -5.66 -31.98
N VAL A 12 48.91 -6.32 -30.95
CA VAL A 12 48.98 -5.82 -29.56
C VAL A 12 48.91 -7.01 -28.62
N LEU A 13 49.98 -7.73 -28.53
CA LEU A 13 50.21 -8.77 -27.52
C LEU A 13 51.71 -8.99 -27.44
N LEU A 14 52.40 -8.11 -26.70
CA LEU A 14 53.79 -8.27 -26.24
C LEU A 14 54.25 -6.96 -25.60
N PHE A 15 53.90 -6.74 -24.33
CA PHE A 15 54.69 -5.87 -23.42
C PHE A 15 54.10 -5.95 -22.01
N VAL A 16 54.29 -7.03 -21.28
CA VAL A 16 54.39 -7.05 -19.83
C VAL A 16 55.14 -8.35 -19.44
N MET A 17 56.43 -8.29 -19.43
CA MET A 17 57.32 -9.14 -18.60
C MET A 17 58.73 -8.57 -18.67
N ALA A 18 59.14 -7.88 -17.64
CA ALA A 18 60.48 -7.78 -17.13
C ALA A 18 60.63 -6.65 -16.11
N ALA A 19 60.68 -6.99 -14.85
CA ALA A 19 61.56 -6.36 -13.88
C ALA A 19 61.45 -7.07 -12.50
N CYS A 20 62.10 -8.22 -12.41
CA CYS A 20 62.60 -8.71 -11.14
C CYS A 20 64.12 -8.76 -11.32
N THR A 21 64.86 -7.89 -10.66
CA THR A 21 66.23 -8.22 -10.20
C THR A 21 66.59 -7.34 -9.03
N ALA A 22 67.05 -8.00 -8.02
CA ALA A 22 67.49 -7.56 -6.71
C ALA A 22 68.61 -6.51 -6.71
N ASN A 23 68.64 -5.73 -5.66
CA ASN A 23 69.92 -5.34 -5.09
C ASN A 23 69.87 -5.32 -3.55
N GLU A 24 70.66 -6.19 -2.92
CA GLU A 24 71.02 -6.18 -1.50
C GLU A 24 71.89 -4.95 -1.19
N ASN A 25 71.63 -4.25 -0.13
CA ASN A 25 72.66 -3.99 0.89
C ASN A 25 72.11 -3.41 2.17
N ALA A 26 72.71 -3.92 3.22
CA ALA A 26 72.45 -3.81 4.63
C ALA A 26 72.46 -2.42 5.28
N GLY A 27 71.69 -2.30 6.37
CA GLY A 27 72.19 -1.57 7.49
C GLY A 27 71.24 -0.75 8.34
N LYS A 28 70.90 -1.32 9.49
CA LYS A 28 70.57 -0.72 10.80
C LYS A 28 69.14 -0.48 11.19
N GLU A 29 68.79 -1.25 12.20
CA GLU A 29 67.67 -1.13 13.15
C GLU A 29 67.41 0.28 13.65
N THR A 30 66.14 0.68 13.63
CA THR A 30 65.52 1.36 14.75
C THR A 30 64.07 0.86 14.89
N ASP A 31 63.86 0.30 16.06
CA ASP A 31 62.58 -0.22 16.57
C ASP A 31 61.62 0.98 16.78
N SER A 32 60.53 1.01 16.05
CA SER A 32 59.33 1.76 16.43
C SER A 32 58.11 0.89 16.09
N LYS A 33 57.56 0.26 17.12
CA LYS A 33 56.25 -0.32 17.08
C LYS A 33 55.24 0.78 16.81
N ASP A 34 54.78 0.84 15.58
CA ASP A 34 53.53 1.53 15.23
C ASP A 34 52.49 0.42 15.04
N ASP A 35 51.66 0.21 16.06
CA ASP A 35 50.45 -0.58 16.01
C ASP A 35 49.39 0.20 15.21
N GLY A 36 49.60 0.30 13.91
CA GLY A 36 48.57 0.75 12.98
C GLY A 36 47.45 -0.30 12.92
N LYS A 37 46.41 -0.14 13.72
CA LYS A 37 45.11 -0.70 13.39
C LYS A 37 44.78 -0.29 11.96
N LYS A 38 44.86 -1.22 11.01
CA LYS A 38 44.08 -1.09 9.77
C LYS A 38 42.61 -1.14 10.22
N GLU A 39 41.93 -0.02 10.20
CA GLU A 39 40.51 -0.01 10.07
C GLU A 39 40.22 -0.79 8.77
N GLU A 40 39.60 -1.95 8.87
CA GLU A 40 38.99 -2.60 7.74
C GLU A 40 37.88 -1.62 7.28
N GLU A 41 38.07 -0.94 6.16
CA GLU A 41 36.98 -0.26 5.48
C GLU A 41 35.90 -1.31 5.28
N SER A 42 34.78 -1.20 6.01
CA SER A 42 33.62 -2.04 5.78
C SER A 42 33.15 -1.79 4.34
N ALA A 43 32.91 -2.86 3.59
CA ALA A 43 32.35 -2.72 2.26
C ALA A 43 31.04 -1.92 2.31
N GLU A 44 30.85 -1.01 1.37
CA GLU A 44 29.62 -0.21 1.22
C GLU A 44 28.41 -1.13 1.13
N LYS A 45 27.39 -0.89 1.93
CA LYS A 45 26.15 -1.68 1.98
C LYS A 45 25.15 -1.12 0.97
N VAL A 46 25.13 -1.70 -0.22
CA VAL A 46 24.26 -1.29 -1.32
C VAL A 46 23.13 -2.30 -1.50
N LEU A 47 21.88 -1.83 -1.45
CA LEU A 47 20.69 -2.62 -1.74
C LEU A 47 20.21 -2.32 -3.17
N TYR A 48 19.94 -3.37 -3.94
CA TYR A 48 19.45 -3.28 -5.32
C TYR A 48 18.01 -3.74 -5.40
N LEU A 49 17.11 -2.84 -5.76
CA LEU A 49 15.66 -3.05 -5.83
C LEU A 49 15.13 -2.67 -7.21
N ASN A 50 13.90 -3.09 -7.49
CA ASN A 50 13.12 -2.63 -8.62
C ASN A 50 11.89 -1.87 -8.12
N ASN A 51 11.58 -0.71 -8.73
CA ASN A 51 10.38 0.08 -8.47
C ASN A 51 9.21 -0.31 -9.40
N GLY A 52 9.46 -1.17 -10.38
CA GLY A 52 8.49 -1.61 -11.38
C GLY A 52 8.21 -0.57 -12.45
N GLN A 53 7.86 0.63 -12.06
CA GLN A 53 7.51 1.74 -12.95
C GLN A 53 8.12 3.05 -12.49
N GLU A 54 8.15 4.03 -13.40
CA GLU A 54 8.53 5.39 -13.07
C GLU A 54 7.57 5.97 -12.01
N PRO A 55 8.06 6.57 -10.90
CA PRO A 55 7.22 7.28 -9.94
C PRO A 55 6.42 8.38 -10.62
N THR A 56 5.12 8.46 -10.34
CA THR A 56 4.28 9.51 -10.90
C THR A 56 4.76 10.90 -10.48
N SER A 57 5.19 11.03 -9.23
CA SER A 57 5.75 12.27 -8.68
C SER A 57 6.40 12.04 -7.32
N PHE A 58 7.47 12.79 -7.01
CA PHE A 58 7.99 12.92 -5.65
C PHE A 58 7.45 14.17 -4.92
N ASP A 59 6.41 14.78 -5.45
CA ASP A 59 5.62 15.78 -4.76
C ASP A 59 4.56 15.10 -3.90
N PRO A 60 4.62 15.15 -2.56
CA PRO A 60 3.77 14.39 -1.65
C PRO A 60 2.27 14.42 -1.96
N PRO A 61 1.62 15.58 -2.20
CA PRO A 61 0.20 15.62 -2.52
C PRO A 61 -0.17 15.11 -3.93
N ILE A 62 0.83 14.86 -4.81
CA ILE A 62 0.61 14.44 -6.21
C ILE A 62 0.98 12.97 -6.42
N GLY A 63 2.04 12.49 -5.78
CA GLY A 63 2.50 11.10 -5.86
C GLY A 63 1.58 10.14 -5.08
N PHE A 64 0.30 10.08 -5.46
CA PHE A 64 -0.70 9.24 -4.78
C PHE A 64 -0.86 7.89 -5.49
N ASP A 65 0.18 7.08 -5.43
CA ASP A 65 0.24 5.72 -5.95
C ASP A 65 1.34 4.92 -5.25
N SER A 66 1.25 3.60 -5.28
CA SER A 66 2.19 2.70 -4.57
C SER A 66 3.62 2.80 -5.10
N VAL A 67 3.80 3.13 -6.37
CA VAL A 67 5.11 3.28 -7.03
C VAL A 67 5.85 4.50 -6.47
N SER A 68 5.15 5.64 -6.35
CA SER A 68 5.67 6.86 -5.73
C SER A 68 5.86 6.68 -4.21
N TRP A 69 4.94 5.99 -3.51
CA TRP A 69 5.02 5.80 -2.06
C TRP A 69 6.24 5.00 -1.64
N SER A 70 6.62 3.96 -2.39
CA SER A 70 7.81 3.15 -2.11
C SER A 70 9.09 4.01 -2.02
N ALA A 71 9.20 5.03 -2.85
CA ALA A 71 10.31 5.98 -2.80
C ALA A 71 10.10 7.06 -1.72
N LEU A 72 8.91 7.69 -1.68
CA LEU A 72 8.62 8.81 -0.77
C LEU A 72 8.77 8.43 0.71
N ASN A 73 8.35 7.23 1.13
CA ASN A 73 8.51 6.76 2.51
C ASN A 73 9.98 6.61 2.95
N ASN A 74 10.92 6.61 2.01
CA ASN A 74 12.35 6.50 2.27
C ASN A 74 13.10 7.83 2.04
N LEU A 75 12.53 8.73 1.24
CA LEU A 75 13.09 10.07 0.97
C LEU A 75 12.55 11.13 1.94
N MET A 76 11.38 10.88 2.53
CA MET A 76 10.69 11.83 3.40
C MET A 76 10.09 11.12 4.61
N GLU A 77 9.66 11.89 5.60
CA GLU A 77 9.02 11.39 6.81
C GLU A 77 7.96 12.39 7.30
N GLY A 78 6.78 11.87 7.71
CA GLY A 78 5.66 12.65 8.24
C GLY A 78 5.77 12.97 9.73
N LEU A 79 4.69 13.48 10.32
CA LEU A 79 4.58 13.64 11.79
C LEU A 79 4.63 12.28 12.49
N THR A 80 3.92 11.31 11.93
CA THR A 80 3.93 9.89 12.30
C THR A 80 4.39 9.03 11.14
N ARG A 81 4.79 7.80 11.42
CA ARG A 81 5.11 6.75 10.45
C ARG A 81 4.50 5.43 10.92
N LEU A 82 4.44 4.42 10.07
CA LEU A 82 4.16 3.06 10.53
C LEU A 82 5.44 2.41 11.07
N GLY A 83 5.34 1.83 12.26
CA GLY A 83 6.40 1.05 12.89
C GLY A 83 6.54 -0.34 12.28
N GLN A 84 7.50 -1.14 12.77
CA GLN A 84 7.69 -2.52 12.31
C GLN A 84 6.51 -3.45 12.64
N ASP A 85 5.65 -3.05 13.56
CA ASP A 85 4.39 -3.70 13.96
C ASP A 85 3.18 -3.24 13.15
N HIS A 86 3.40 -2.37 12.15
CA HIS A 86 2.39 -1.76 11.28
C HIS A 86 1.47 -0.73 11.97
N GLU A 87 1.79 -0.35 13.20
CA GLU A 87 1.05 0.65 13.97
C GLU A 87 1.70 2.05 13.84
N PRO A 88 0.93 3.15 13.97
CA PRO A 88 1.48 4.50 13.94
C PRO A 88 2.43 4.77 15.11
N GLU A 89 3.64 5.21 14.81
CA GLU A 89 4.65 5.61 15.79
C GLU A 89 5.12 7.06 15.58
N ALA A 90 5.81 7.61 16.59
CA ALA A 90 6.40 8.93 16.54
C ALA A 90 7.53 9.01 15.49
N ALA A 91 7.43 10.00 14.60
CA ALA A 91 8.40 10.25 13.54
C ALA A 91 8.99 11.65 13.66
N ILE A 92 8.73 12.58 12.75
CA ILE A 92 9.18 13.99 12.89
C ILE A 92 8.55 14.65 14.13
N ALA A 93 7.32 14.29 14.51
CA ALA A 93 6.81 14.62 15.83
C ALA A 93 7.36 13.64 16.87
N GLU A 94 7.98 14.11 17.94
CA GLU A 94 8.45 13.27 19.05
C GLU A 94 7.30 12.80 19.95
N LYS A 95 6.20 13.56 19.98
CA LYS A 95 4.97 13.29 20.75
C LYS A 95 3.85 14.20 20.27
N TRP A 96 2.65 13.91 20.73
CA TRP A 96 1.46 14.76 20.51
C TRP A 96 0.57 14.76 21.73
N ASP A 97 -0.23 15.83 21.86
CA ASP A 97 -1.31 15.96 22.84
C ASP A 97 -2.65 15.96 22.09
N ILE A 98 -3.67 15.34 22.69
CA ILE A 98 -5.03 15.30 22.14
C ILE A 98 -5.95 16.00 23.11
N SER A 99 -6.81 16.91 22.63
CA SER A 99 -7.80 17.61 23.44
C SER A 99 -8.83 16.64 24.05
N GLU A 100 -9.48 17.05 25.15
CA GLU A 100 -10.47 16.21 25.85
C GLU A 100 -11.65 15.78 24.96
N ASP A 101 -11.99 16.59 23.95
CA ASP A 101 -13.04 16.30 22.98
C ASP A 101 -12.54 15.45 21.77
N GLY A 102 -11.26 15.05 21.77
CA GLY A 102 -10.65 14.21 20.74
C GLY A 102 -10.48 14.88 19.37
N LYS A 103 -10.68 16.20 19.26
CA LYS A 103 -10.69 16.89 17.96
C LYS A 103 -9.40 17.62 17.64
N THR A 104 -8.68 18.13 18.63
CA THR A 104 -7.47 18.90 18.40
C THR A 104 -6.26 18.09 18.77
N TYR A 105 -5.34 17.95 17.81
CA TYR A 105 -4.04 17.33 17.99
C TYR A 105 -2.97 18.41 17.96
N THR A 106 -2.09 18.40 18.96
CA THR A 106 -0.93 19.30 19.05
C THR A 106 0.34 18.47 18.96
N PHE A 107 1.03 18.54 17.83
CA PHE A 107 2.27 17.80 17.58
C PHE A 107 3.49 18.62 17.98
N HIS A 108 4.45 17.97 18.63
CA HIS A 108 5.73 18.55 19.03
C HIS A 108 6.85 18.04 18.11
N ILE A 109 7.36 18.92 17.27
CA ILE A 109 8.39 18.60 16.26
C ILE A 109 9.76 18.49 16.93
N ARG A 110 10.53 17.45 16.60
CA ARG A 110 11.88 17.22 17.11
C ARG A 110 12.79 18.40 16.85
N GLU A 111 13.59 18.78 17.85
CA GLU A 111 14.55 19.87 17.73
C GLU A 111 15.64 19.56 16.70
N ASN A 112 16.04 18.28 16.55
CA ASN A 112 17.07 17.84 15.63
C ASN A 112 16.54 17.41 14.24
N ALA A 113 15.24 17.56 13.96
CA ALA A 113 14.70 17.29 12.63
C ALA A 113 15.20 18.31 11.61
N LYS A 114 15.78 17.80 10.51
CA LYS A 114 16.38 18.61 9.45
C LYS A 114 15.99 18.11 8.07
N TRP A 115 15.96 19.03 7.14
CA TRP A 115 15.96 18.77 5.72
C TRP A 115 17.36 18.34 5.22
N SER A 116 17.43 17.66 4.11
CA SER A 116 18.70 17.20 3.48
C SER A 116 19.66 18.36 3.13
N ASN A 117 19.12 19.56 2.91
CA ASN A 117 19.90 20.77 2.68
C ASN A 117 20.42 21.44 3.97
N GLY A 118 20.12 20.86 5.15
CA GLY A 118 20.53 21.33 6.47
C GLY A 118 19.59 22.33 7.14
N ASP A 119 18.55 22.83 6.46
CA ASP A 119 17.53 23.68 7.06
C ASP A 119 16.76 22.89 8.15
N PRO A 120 16.26 23.52 9.23
CA PRO A 120 15.42 22.85 10.21
C PRO A 120 14.05 22.49 9.62
N VAL A 121 13.49 21.33 9.97
CA VAL A 121 12.07 21.03 9.73
C VAL A 121 11.23 21.79 10.75
N THR A 122 10.23 22.52 10.28
CA THR A 122 9.37 23.39 11.07
C THR A 122 7.89 23.02 10.97
N ALA A 123 7.08 23.48 11.92
CA ALA A 123 5.63 23.39 11.85
C ALA A 123 5.04 24.14 10.64
N GLY A 124 5.72 25.19 10.16
CA GLY A 124 5.35 25.93 8.96
C GLY A 124 5.40 25.07 7.71
N ASP A 125 6.37 24.13 7.60
CA ASP A 125 6.50 23.21 6.47
C ASP A 125 5.29 22.25 6.40
N PHE A 126 4.74 21.83 7.55
CA PHE A 126 3.51 21.02 7.62
C PHE A 126 2.27 21.85 7.31
N GLU A 127 2.15 23.07 7.85
CA GLU A 127 1.02 23.96 7.54
C GLU A 127 0.96 24.24 6.03
N PHE A 128 2.09 24.55 5.43
CA PHE A 128 2.21 24.78 3.99
C PHE A 128 1.80 23.54 3.19
N ALA A 129 2.35 22.36 3.54
CA ALA A 129 2.09 21.10 2.83
C ALA A 129 0.61 20.69 2.90
N TRP A 130 -0.01 20.74 4.09
CA TRP A 130 -1.40 20.30 4.29
C TRP A 130 -2.42 21.26 3.67
N LYS A 131 -2.15 22.57 3.70
CA LYS A 131 -2.95 23.55 2.95
C LYS A 131 -2.81 23.36 1.44
N ARG A 132 -1.61 22.99 0.96
CA ARG A 132 -1.34 22.69 -0.43
C ARG A 132 -2.03 21.39 -0.89
N LEU A 133 -2.06 20.34 -0.06
CA LEU A 133 -2.82 19.11 -0.31
C LEU A 133 -4.31 19.40 -0.59
N LEU A 134 -4.89 20.32 0.18
CA LEU A 134 -6.30 20.70 0.11
C LEU A 134 -6.61 21.82 -0.90
N ASN A 135 -5.57 22.45 -1.47
CA ASN A 135 -5.78 23.51 -2.46
C ASN A 135 -6.32 22.93 -3.77
N PRO A 136 -7.50 23.39 -4.26
CA PRO A 136 -8.07 22.90 -5.52
C PRO A 136 -7.13 23.09 -6.71
N ASP A 137 -6.29 24.14 -6.72
CA ASP A 137 -5.32 24.38 -7.79
C ASP A 137 -4.16 23.36 -7.81
N THR A 138 -3.91 22.67 -6.70
CA THR A 138 -2.94 21.57 -6.66
C THR A 138 -3.43 20.34 -7.43
N GLY A 139 -4.75 20.12 -7.44
CA GLY A 139 -5.35 18.99 -8.15
C GLY A 139 -4.99 17.62 -7.55
N SER A 140 -4.73 17.56 -6.24
CA SER A 140 -4.37 16.32 -5.55
C SER A 140 -5.52 15.32 -5.57
N SER A 141 -5.25 14.10 -6.04
CA SER A 141 -6.20 12.98 -5.93
C SER A 141 -6.33 12.46 -4.49
N ALA A 142 -5.38 12.81 -3.61
CA ALA A 142 -5.37 12.46 -2.19
C ALA A 142 -6.09 13.48 -1.29
N ALA A 143 -6.59 14.60 -1.84
CA ALA A 143 -7.18 15.68 -1.04
C ALA A 143 -8.32 15.20 -0.12
N PHE A 144 -9.07 14.16 -0.50
CA PHE A 144 -10.14 13.58 0.29
C PHE A 144 -9.67 13.05 1.66
N LEU A 145 -8.42 12.61 1.78
CA LEU A 145 -7.83 12.20 3.05
C LEU A 145 -7.72 13.38 4.04
N GLY A 146 -7.66 14.61 3.55
CA GLY A 146 -7.64 15.82 4.37
C GLY A 146 -9.03 16.36 4.75
N TYR A 147 -10.12 15.71 4.35
CA TYR A 147 -11.49 16.15 4.69
C TYR A 147 -11.84 15.92 6.15
N PHE A 148 -11.04 15.16 6.87
CA PHE A 148 -11.12 15.07 8.32
C PHE A 148 -10.74 16.39 9.03
N ILE A 149 -9.97 17.26 8.38
CA ILE A 149 -9.55 18.55 8.92
C ILE A 149 -10.69 19.55 8.78
N GLU A 150 -11.02 20.26 9.85
CA GLU A 150 -12.06 21.31 9.84
C GLU A 150 -11.72 22.37 8.79
N GLY A 151 -12.69 22.65 7.89
CA GLY A 151 -12.54 23.55 6.75
C GLY A 151 -11.88 22.93 5.52
N GLY A 152 -11.31 21.71 5.60
CA GLY A 152 -10.55 21.08 4.52
C GLY A 152 -11.40 20.78 3.29
N GLU A 153 -12.53 20.10 3.46
CA GLU A 153 -13.44 19.74 2.37
C GLU A 153 -14.01 21.01 1.67
N ALA A 154 -14.46 22.00 2.45
CA ALA A 154 -14.98 23.25 1.90
C ALA A 154 -13.92 24.00 1.07
N TYR A 155 -12.68 24.06 1.55
CA TYR A 155 -11.60 24.68 0.82
C TYR A 155 -11.27 23.93 -0.48
N ASN A 156 -11.19 22.61 -0.44
CA ASN A 156 -10.90 21.81 -1.63
C ASN A 156 -12.02 21.90 -2.68
N ASN A 157 -13.28 22.04 -2.27
CA ASN A 157 -14.42 22.24 -3.15
C ASN A 157 -14.57 23.70 -3.67
N GLY A 158 -13.69 24.61 -3.26
CA GLY A 158 -13.74 26.03 -3.64
C GLY A 158 -14.83 26.84 -2.91
N GLU A 159 -15.35 26.33 -1.79
CA GLU A 159 -16.39 26.98 -0.96
C GLU A 159 -15.81 27.74 0.24
N GLY A 160 -14.50 27.64 0.48
CA GLY A 160 -13.77 28.25 1.59
C GLY A 160 -12.42 28.81 1.15
N SER A 161 -11.61 29.19 2.09
CA SER A 161 -10.24 29.69 1.88
C SER A 161 -9.22 28.86 2.67
N ALA A 162 -7.93 28.98 2.32
CA ALA A 162 -6.84 28.34 3.07
C ALA A 162 -6.78 28.76 4.55
N ASP A 163 -7.31 29.96 4.91
CA ASP A 163 -7.35 30.44 6.28
C ASP A 163 -8.47 29.78 7.12
N ASP A 164 -9.43 29.16 6.46
CA ASP A 164 -10.52 28.43 7.12
C ASP A 164 -10.08 27.00 7.51
N VAL A 165 -9.05 26.47 6.86
CA VAL A 165 -8.48 25.15 7.16
C VAL A 165 -7.77 25.19 8.52
N LYS A 166 -8.24 24.36 9.45
CA LYS A 166 -7.74 24.36 10.84
C LYS A 166 -6.45 23.56 11.01
N VAL A 167 -5.42 23.98 10.31
CA VAL A 167 -4.03 23.57 10.52
C VAL A 167 -3.20 24.83 10.79
N LYS A 168 -2.30 24.78 11.76
CA LYS A 168 -1.57 25.96 12.21
C LYS A 168 -0.20 25.63 12.80
N ALA A 169 0.84 26.28 12.32
CA ALA A 169 2.10 26.43 13.05
C ALA A 169 1.90 27.44 14.20
N VAL A 170 1.87 26.95 15.43
CA VAL A 170 1.78 27.80 16.64
C VAL A 170 3.10 28.52 16.86
N ASP A 171 4.19 27.79 16.65
CA ASP A 171 5.58 28.25 16.57
C ASP A 171 6.36 27.26 15.67
N ASP A 172 7.69 27.42 15.55
CA ASP A 172 8.51 26.60 14.65
C ASP A 172 8.46 25.08 14.98
N LYS A 173 8.12 24.70 16.22
CA LYS A 173 8.17 23.33 16.71
C LYS A 173 6.82 22.78 17.19
N THR A 174 5.77 23.59 17.11
CA THR A 174 4.43 23.21 17.55
C THR A 174 3.44 23.34 16.40
N PHE A 175 2.90 22.20 15.95
CA PHE A 175 1.90 22.12 14.90
C PHE A 175 0.56 21.67 15.48
N GLU A 176 -0.50 22.42 15.20
CA GLU A 176 -1.86 22.13 15.68
C GLU A 176 -2.78 21.86 14.51
N VAL A 177 -3.63 20.83 14.65
CA VAL A 177 -4.70 20.51 13.70
C VAL A 177 -6.00 20.24 14.45
N THR A 178 -7.11 20.80 13.95
CA THR A 178 -8.46 20.53 14.48
C THR A 178 -9.28 19.77 13.46
N LEU A 179 -9.89 18.67 13.91
CA LEU A 179 -10.72 17.78 13.11
C LEU A 179 -12.20 18.15 13.19
N VAL A 180 -12.96 17.83 12.15
CA VAL A 180 -14.44 18.02 12.12
C VAL A 180 -15.15 17.20 13.22
N SER A 181 -14.60 16.03 13.54
CA SER A 181 -15.06 15.13 14.60
C SER A 181 -13.88 14.35 15.16
N PRO A 182 -13.98 13.77 16.36
CA PRO A 182 -12.95 12.85 16.84
C PRO A 182 -12.70 11.72 15.85
N GLN A 183 -11.44 11.36 15.62
CA GLN A 183 -11.04 10.30 14.70
C GLN A 183 -9.93 9.49 15.38
N ALA A 184 -10.25 8.34 15.95
CA ALA A 184 -9.28 7.52 16.67
C ALA A 184 -8.12 7.04 15.76
N TYR A 185 -8.38 6.86 14.46
CA TYR A 185 -7.43 6.42 13.44
C TYR A 185 -6.69 7.56 12.73
N PHE A 186 -6.83 8.81 13.16
CA PHE A 186 -6.22 9.97 12.51
C PHE A 186 -4.70 9.85 12.39
N LEU A 187 -4.04 9.32 13.42
CA LEU A 187 -2.58 9.11 13.41
C LEU A 187 -2.15 8.13 12.31
N SER A 188 -2.96 7.12 12.00
CA SER A 188 -2.74 6.21 10.90
C SER A 188 -2.94 6.88 9.53
N VAL A 189 -3.97 7.71 9.38
CA VAL A 189 -4.21 8.47 8.14
C VAL A 189 -3.02 9.34 7.77
N ILE A 190 -2.44 10.06 8.74
CA ILE A 190 -1.33 10.99 8.48
C ILE A 190 0.04 10.32 8.30
N THR A 191 0.13 8.98 8.36
CA THR A 191 1.32 8.24 7.91
C THR A 191 1.41 8.20 6.38
N ASN A 192 0.29 8.48 5.68
CA ASN A 192 0.27 8.51 4.22
C ASN A 192 1.18 9.63 3.70
N PRO A 193 2.01 9.36 2.67
CA PRO A 193 2.91 10.36 2.09
C PRO A 193 2.27 11.68 1.68
N ALA A 194 0.97 11.70 1.36
CA ALA A 194 0.24 12.93 1.05
C ALA A 194 0.29 14.00 2.18
N PHE A 195 0.55 13.57 3.43
CA PHE A 195 0.69 14.43 4.61
C PHE A 195 2.14 14.76 4.98
N PHE A 196 3.11 14.34 4.18
CA PHE A 196 4.50 14.68 4.46
C PHE A 196 4.75 16.17 4.32
N PRO A 197 5.69 16.73 5.10
CA PRO A 197 6.01 18.16 5.04
C PRO A 197 6.65 18.52 3.71
N ILE A 198 6.58 19.78 3.33
CA ILE A 198 7.27 20.33 2.16
C ILE A 198 8.08 21.52 2.64
N ASN A 199 9.37 21.58 2.29
CA ASN A 199 10.19 22.77 2.58
C ASN A 199 9.60 23.96 1.82
N GLU A 200 8.87 24.82 2.55
CA GLU A 200 8.14 25.96 1.97
C GLU A 200 9.06 26.89 1.16
N LYS A 201 10.26 27.17 1.70
CA LYS A 201 11.25 28.02 1.04
C LYS A 201 11.67 27.44 -0.31
N VAL A 202 12.05 26.17 -0.32
CA VAL A 202 12.50 25.48 -1.55
C VAL A 202 11.37 25.40 -2.57
N ALA A 203 10.16 25.02 -2.15
CA ALA A 203 9.01 24.91 -3.03
C ALA A 203 8.54 26.25 -3.60
N THR A 204 8.71 27.34 -2.84
CA THR A 204 8.40 28.70 -3.29
C THR A 204 9.44 29.22 -4.29
N GLU A 205 10.72 28.94 -4.06
CA GLU A 205 11.81 29.35 -4.95
C GLU A 205 11.84 28.51 -6.24
N ASN A 206 11.52 27.22 -6.16
CA ASN A 206 11.45 26.30 -7.29
C ASN A 206 10.15 25.46 -7.27
N PRO A 207 9.10 25.83 -7.99
CA PRO A 207 7.84 25.06 -8.04
C PRO A 207 7.99 23.62 -8.59
N LYS A 208 9.15 23.28 -9.17
CA LYS A 208 9.48 21.93 -9.66
C LYS A 208 10.56 21.26 -8.81
N TRP A 209 10.68 21.61 -7.53
CA TRP A 209 11.69 21.10 -6.62
C TRP A 209 11.76 19.57 -6.54
N PHE A 210 10.66 18.90 -6.84
CA PHE A 210 10.47 17.45 -6.75
C PHE A 210 10.80 16.67 -8.05
N ALA A 211 11.12 17.36 -9.14
CA ALA A 211 11.16 16.76 -10.48
C ALA A 211 12.54 16.17 -10.85
N GLU A 212 13.60 16.55 -10.14
CA GLU A 212 14.97 16.15 -10.45
C GLU A 212 15.75 15.93 -9.14
N ALA A 213 16.73 15.02 -9.15
CA ALA A 213 17.53 14.72 -7.97
C ALA A 213 18.25 15.94 -7.41
N GLU A 214 18.80 16.81 -8.28
CA GLU A 214 19.56 17.99 -7.89
C GLU A 214 18.70 19.04 -7.17
N SER A 215 17.39 19.04 -7.39
CA SER A 215 16.47 20.01 -6.78
C SER A 215 15.67 19.42 -5.62
N PHE A 216 15.66 18.10 -5.48
CA PHE A 216 14.88 17.41 -4.46
C PHE A 216 15.45 17.67 -3.06
N VAL A 217 14.57 18.01 -2.12
CA VAL A 217 14.92 18.21 -0.70
C VAL A 217 13.97 17.40 0.16
N GLY A 218 14.48 16.29 0.72
CA GLY A 218 13.77 15.40 1.61
C GLY A 218 14.18 15.57 3.08
N ASN A 219 13.47 14.90 3.97
CA ASN A 219 13.73 14.87 5.41
C ASN A 219 13.74 13.44 5.97
N GLY A 220 13.76 12.44 5.09
CA GLY A 220 13.73 11.02 5.42
C GLY A 220 15.12 10.41 5.64
N PRO A 221 15.15 9.07 5.82
CA PRO A 221 16.39 8.32 6.08
C PRO A 221 17.39 8.33 4.93
N PHE A 222 16.96 8.60 3.69
CA PHE A 222 17.82 8.64 2.51
C PHE A 222 17.61 9.92 1.70
N ASN A 223 18.65 10.33 0.96
CA ASN A 223 18.66 11.43 0.02
C ASN A 223 18.59 10.90 -1.41
N LEU A 224 17.79 11.52 -2.28
CA LEU A 224 17.83 11.25 -3.72
C LEU A 224 19.09 11.88 -4.31
N THR A 225 20.00 11.07 -4.86
CA THR A 225 21.29 11.55 -5.39
C THR A 225 21.41 11.43 -6.90
N GLU A 226 20.60 10.56 -7.51
CA GLU A 226 20.54 10.38 -8.96
C GLU A 226 19.13 10.00 -9.36
N TRP A 227 18.64 10.50 -10.49
CA TRP A 227 17.39 10.07 -11.11
C TRP A 227 17.50 10.18 -12.63
N GLU A 228 17.68 9.03 -13.26
CA GLU A 228 17.59 8.89 -14.72
C GLU A 228 16.21 8.34 -15.06
N HIS A 229 15.32 9.25 -15.49
CA HIS A 229 13.93 8.93 -15.78
C HIS A 229 13.77 7.73 -16.71
N ASP A 230 12.78 6.89 -16.46
CA ASP A 230 12.48 5.65 -17.16
C ASP A 230 13.62 4.59 -17.11
N SER A 231 14.62 4.79 -16.23
CA SER A 231 15.78 3.89 -16.09
C SER A 231 16.02 3.48 -14.64
N HIS A 232 16.39 4.44 -13.79
CA HIS A 232 16.70 4.16 -12.38
C HIS A 232 16.77 5.43 -11.53
N PHE A 233 16.74 5.26 -10.22
CA PHE A 233 17.12 6.30 -9.28
C PHE A 233 17.96 5.73 -8.13
N VAL A 234 18.77 6.60 -7.51
CA VAL A 234 19.68 6.23 -6.44
C VAL A 234 19.41 7.06 -5.20
N MET A 235 19.35 6.38 -4.07
CA MET A 235 19.24 6.99 -2.75
C MET A 235 20.48 6.69 -1.95
N GLU A 236 21.03 7.69 -1.24
CA GLU A 236 22.14 7.54 -0.32
C GLU A 236 21.72 7.90 1.10
N LYS A 237 22.33 7.27 2.10
CA LYS A 237 22.05 7.54 3.51
C LYS A 237 22.06 9.04 3.81
N ASN A 238 21.04 9.52 4.52
CA ASN A 238 20.94 10.91 4.96
C ASN A 238 21.54 11.10 6.35
N ASP A 239 22.76 11.62 6.43
CA ASP A 239 23.41 11.93 7.71
C ASP A 239 22.74 13.07 8.50
N GLN A 240 21.84 13.84 7.87
CA GLN A 240 21.04 14.88 8.53
C GLN A 240 19.73 14.34 9.13
N TYR A 241 19.37 13.08 8.81
CA TYR A 241 18.17 12.46 9.34
C TYR A 241 18.26 12.34 10.87
N TRP A 242 17.16 12.67 11.57
CA TRP A 242 17.14 12.73 13.04
C TRP A 242 17.51 11.41 13.72
N ASP A 243 17.29 10.27 13.05
CA ASP A 243 17.58 8.91 13.52
C ASP A 243 18.56 8.18 12.57
N ALA A 244 19.54 8.88 12.04
CA ALA A 244 20.54 8.34 11.10
C ALA A 244 21.31 7.12 11.66
N GLU A 245 21.42 7.00 12.99
CA GLU A 245 22.10 5.86 13.63
C GLU A 245 21.38 4.53 13.42
N THR A 246 20.06 4.55 13.21
CA THR A 246 19.26 3.37 12.90
C THR A 246 19.48 2.87 11.47
N VAL A 247 19.78 3.77 10.53
CA VAL A 247 19.96 3.47 9.11
C VAL A 247 21.31 2.76 8.89
N LYS A 248 21.27 1.53 8.35
CA LYS A 248 22.44 0.69 8.17
C LYS A 248 22.95 0.60 6.74
N LEU A 249 22.06 0.79 5.77
CA LEU A 249 22.42 0.84 4.35
C LEU A 249 23.11 2.16 4.03
N ASP A 250 24.15 2.10 3.21
CA ASP A 250 24.82 3.29 2.69
C ASP A 250 24.11 3.82 1.45
N LYS A 251 23.56 2.89 0.63
CA LYS A 251 22.98 3.23 -0.68
C LYS A 251 21.87 2.25 -1.06
N ILE A 252 20.89 2.75 -1.82
CA ILE A 252 19.85 1.96 -2.47
C ILE A 252 19.83 2.33 -3.94
N HIS A 253 19.94 1.34 -4.79
CA HIS A 253 19.80 1.49 -6.23
C HIS A 253 18.45 0.92 -6.66
N TRP A 254 17.60 1.75 -7.24
CA TRP A 254 16.29 1.39 -7.72
C TRP A 254 16.28 1.32 -9.25
N ALA A 255 16.11 0.14 -9.82
CA ALA A 255 15.81 -0.03 -11.23
C ALA A 255 14.34 0.32 -11.53
N ILE A 256 14.02 0.67 -12.77
CA ILE A 256 12.67 0.89 -13.26
C ILE A 256 12.42 -0.11 -14.39
N ILE A 257 11.83 -1.25 -14.06
CA ILE A 257 11.62 -2.39 -14.95
C ILE A 257 10.21 -2.93 -14.76
N ASP A 258 9.36 -2.79 -15.76
CA ASP A 258 7.94 -3.17 -15.73
C ASP A 258 7.67 -4.65 -16.05
N ASP A 259 8.66 -5.36 -16.61
CA ASP A 259 8.54 -6.78 -16.97
C ASP A 259 9.07 -7.68 -15.85
N THR A 260 8.17 -8.36 -15.14
CA THR A 260 8.49 -9.22 -13.99
C THR A 260 9.41 -10.39 -14.34
N ASN A 261 9.40 -10.88 -15.59
CA ASN A 261 10.32 -11.91 -16.01
C ASN A 261 11.75 -11.39 -16.14
N THR A 262 11.91 -10.16 -16.64
CA THR A 262 13.21 -9.48 -16.70
C THR A 262 13.73 -9.20 -15.29
N GLU A 263 12.88 -8.70 -14.39
CA GLU A 263 13.21 -8.50 -12.99
C GLU A 263 13.70 -9.80 -12.33
N TYR A 264 12.97 -10.89 -12.51
CA TYR A 264 13.36 -12.21 -11.98
C TYR A 264 14.70 -12.70 -12.54
N GLN A 265 14.99 -12.47 -13.82
CA GLN A 265 16.29 -12.82 -14.40
C GLN A 265 17.43 -11.99 -13.78
N MET A 266 17.23 -10.70 -13.50
CA MET A 266 18.20 -9.86 -12.82
C MET A 266 18.41 -10.30 -11.36
N TYR A 267 17.36 -10.71 -10.68
CA TYR A 267 17.48 -11.34 -9.36
C TYR A 267 18.31 -12.63 -9.41
N GLN A 268 18.06 -13.51 -10.39
CA GLN A 268 18.82 -14.74 -10.57
C GLN A 268 20.31 -14.49 -10.91
N SER A 269 20.62 -13.40 -11.63
CA SER A 269 22.00 -13.02 -11.94
C SER A 269 22.71 -12.29 -10.79
N GLY A 270 21.97 -11.89 -9.74
CA GLY A 270 22.47 -11.13 -8.60
C GLY A 270 22.60 -9.62 -8.87
N GLU A 271 21.93 -9.12 -9.88
CA GLU A 271 21.81 -7.69 -10.17
C GLU A 271 20.74 -7.01 -9.32
N LEU A 272 19.74 -7.77 -8.85
CA LEU A 272 18.73 -7.34 -7.87
C LEU A 272 18.79 -8.22 -6.62
N ASP A 273 18.45 -7.64 -5.48
CA ASP A 273 18.40 -8.32 -4.18
C ASP A 273 17.00 -8.81 -3.83
N VAL A 274 15.98 -8.25 -4.44
CA VAL A 274 14.57 -8.60 -4.27
C VAL A 274 13.92 -8.66 -5.63
N SER A 275 12.98 -9.57 -5.83
CA SER A 275 12.18 -9.67 -7.05
C SER A 275 10.76 -10.07 -6.73
N ASP A 276 9.82 -9.53 -7.48
CA ASP A 276 8.48 -10.08 -7.59
C ASP A 276 8.55 -11.48 -8.22
N VAL A 277 7.55 -12.31 -7.92
CA VAL A 277 7.44 -13.66 -8.52
C VAL A 277 6.62 -13.58 -9.80
N PRO A 278 7.17 -13.97 -10.96
CA PRO A 278 6.39 -14.06 -12.19
C PRO A 278 5.18 -14.99 -12.01
N SER A 279 4.01 -14.56 -12.47
CA SER A 279 2.75 -15.28 -12.26
C SER A 279 2.77 -16.72 -12.79
N GLU A 280 3.45 -16.97 -13.90
CA GLU A 280 3.63 -18.32 -14.48
C GLU A 280 4.56 -19.22 -13.67
N LEU A 281 5.38 -18.66 -12.77
CA LEU A 281 6.29 -19.38 -11.89
C LEU A 281 5.80 -19.45 -10.44
N SER A 282 4.68 -18.81 -10.11
CA SER A 282 4.16 -18.71 -8.73
C SER A 282 4.05 -20.08 -8.06
N GLU A 283 3.40 -21.06 -8.69
CA GLU A 283 3.25 -22.41 -8.12
C GLU A 283 4.62 -23.09 -7.84
N GLN A 284 5.64 -22.80 -8.65
CA GLN A 284 6.98 -23.38 -8.48
C GLN A 284 7.79 -22.68 -7.39
N LEU A 285 7.71 -21.35 -7.33
CA LEU A 285 8.57 -20.51 -6.50
C LEU A 285 7.96 -20.15 -5.14
N LEU A 286 6.66 -20.37 -4.94
CA LEU A 286 5.95 -20.03 -3.71
C LEU A 286 6.61 -20.64 -2.44
N GLY A 287 7.21 -21.83 -2.56
CA GLY A 287 7.92 -22.48 -1.45
C GLY A 287 9.25 -21.83 -1.05
N GLU A 288 9.82 -20.98 -1.91
CA GLU A 288 11.05 -20.23 -1.69
C GLU A 288 10.78 -18.74 -1.44
N ALA A 289 9.59 -18.27 -1.83
CA ALA A 289 9.19 -16.90 -1.72
C ALA A 289 8.64 -16.55 -0.34
N LYS A 290 8.75 -15.28 0.03
CA LYS A 290 8.06 -14.70 1.17
C LYS A 290 6.70 -14.18 0.71
N VAL A 291 5.65 -14.65 1.35
CA VAL A 291 4.27 -14.18 1.14
C VAL A 291 3.97 -13.16 2.22
N GLU A 292 3.60 -11.95 1.84
CA GLU A 292 3.26 -10.85 2.71
C GLU A 292 1.79 -10.45 2.52
N ASP A 293 1.06 -10.24 3.60
CA ASP A 293 -0.33 -9.82 3.54
C ASP A 293 -0.44 -8.40 2.99
N GLN A 294 -1.44 -8.16 2.13
CA GLN A 294 -1.81 -6.84 1.66
C GLN A 294 -3.20 -6.49 2.21
N ALA A 295 -3.37 -5.28 2.70
CA ALA A 295 -4.63 -4.81 3.25
C ALA A 295 -5.66 -4.58 2.14
N GLY A 296 -6.27 -5.65 1.70
CA GLY A 296 -7.24 -5.62 0.63
C GLY A 296 -7.90 -6.96 0.38
N ASP A 297 -8.94 -6.94 -0.41
CA ASP A 297 -9.72 -8.11 -0.75
C ASP A 297 -10.25 -8.11 -2.18
N TYR A 298 -10.50 -9.31 -2.67
CA TYR A 298 -11.19 -9.60 -3.91
C TYR A 298 -12.54 -10.21 -3.57
N PHE A 299 -13.62 -9.64 -4.10
CA PHE A 299 -14.98 -10.04 -3.78
C PHE A 299 -15.93 -9.82 -4.95
N TYR A 300 -17.14 -10.31 -4.82
CA TYR A 300 -18.24 -10.01 -5.73
C TYR A 300 -19.34 -9.23 -5.01
N ARG A 301 -19.93 -8.26 -5.71
CA ARG A 301 -21.05 -7.45 -5.22
C ARG A 301 -22.34 -7.94 -5.80
N PHE A 302 -23.36 -8.10 -4.97
CA PHE A 302 -24.74 -8.19 -5.43
C PHE A 302 -25.30 -6.80 -5.66
N ASN A 303 -26.14 -6.64 -6.70
CA ASN A 303 -27.08 -5.54 -6.76
C ASN A 303 -28.36 -5.96 -6.03
N VAL A 304 -28.54 -5.49 -4.79
CA VAL A 304 -29.67 -5.90 -3.95
C VAL A 304 -31.03 -5.35 -4.42
N ASN A 305 -31.03 -4.48 -5.45
CA ASN A 305 -32.23 -3.90 -6.06
C ASN A 305 -32.63 -4.61 -7.37
N MET A 306 -31.87 -5.64 -7.79
CA MET A 306 -32.15 -6.39 -9.02
C MET A 306 -32.51 -7.85 -8.73
N GLU A 307 -33.48 -8.37 -9.52
CA GLU A 307 -33.79 -9.81 -9.52
C GLU A 307 -32.54 -10.65 -9.87
N PRO A 308 -32.32 -11.77 -9.18
CA PRO A 308 -33.07 -12.29 -8.03
C PRO A 308 -32.48 -11.84 -6.68
N PHE A 309 -31.51 -10.94 -6.66
CA PHE A 309 -30.69 -10.60 -5.49
C PHE A 309 -31.32 -9.61 -4.52
N GLN A 310 -32.55 -9.16 -4.74
CA GLN A 310 -33.34 -8.47 -3.71
C GLN A 310 -33.65 -9.39 -2.53
N ASN A 311 -33.74 -10.71 -2.77
CA ASN A 311 -33.99 -11.70 -1.72
C ASN A 311 -32.73 -12.09 -0.98
N LEU A 312 -32.74 -11.94 0.34
CA LEU A 312 -31.61 -12.25 1.21
C LEU A 312 -31.22 -13.75 1.19
N ASN A 313 -32.22 -14.65 1.15
CA ASN A 313 -31.95 -16.08 1.15
C ASN A 313 -31.25 -16.51 -0.16
N ILE A 314 -31.58 -15.87 -1.29
CA ILE A 314 -30.91 -16.11 -2.57
C ILE A 314 -29.46 -15.59 -2.51
N ARG A 315 -29.19 -14.39 -1.96
CA ARG A 315 -27.82 -13.90 -1.79
C ARG A 315 -26.98 -14.83 -0.92
N LYS A 316 -27.53 -15.26 0.23
CA LYS A 316 -26.86 -16.23 1.12
C LYS A 316 -26.60 -17.55 0.43
N ALA A 317 -27.54 -18.05 -0.36
CA ALA A 317 -27.38 -19.28 -1.13
C ALA A 317 -26.18 -19.18 -2.10
N PHE A 318 -26.07 -18.09 -2.83
CA PHE A 318 -24.94 -17.87 -3.74
C PHE A 318 -23.62 -17.75 -2.98
N ALA A 319 -23.57 -17.02 -1.87
CA ALA A 319 -22.36 -16.87 -1.08
C ALA A 319 -21.89 -18.21 -0.47
N MET A 320 -22.81 -19.01 0.08
CA MET A 320 -22.48 -20.31 0.69
C MET A 320 -22.20 -21.42 -0.34
N ALA A 321 -22.50 -21.18 -1.61
CA ALA A 321 -22.17 -22.10 -2.70
C ALA A 321 -20.71 -21.96 -3.18
N VAL A 322 -20.00 -20.94 -2.74
CA VAL A 322 -18.60 -20.68 -3.13
C VAL A 322 -17.67 -21.37 -2.15
N ASP A 323 -16.66 -22.04 -2.67
CA ASP A 323 -15.54 -22.61 -1.92
C ASP A 323 -14.29 -21.74 -2.17
N GLN A 324 -14.06 -20.79 -1.27
CA GLN A 324 -12.96 -19.85 -1.34
C GLN A 324 -11.60 -20.56 -1.30
N GLN A 325 -11.48 -21.62 -0.48
CA GLN A 325 -10.25 -22.39 -0.38
C GLN A 325 -9.90 -23.06 -1.73
N GLN A 326 -10.89 -23.61 -2.43
CA GLN A 326 -10.64 -24.18 -3.76
C GLN A 326 -10.20 -23.11 -4.77
N ILE A 327 -10.68 -21.87 -4.65
CA ILE A 327 -10.26 -20.80 -5.55
C ILE A 327 -8.78 -20.48 -5.33
N VAL A 328 -8.32 -20.31 -4.09
CA VAL A 328 -6.92 -19.99 -3.81
C VAL A 328 -5.98 -21.16 -4.12
N ASP A 329 -6.42 -22.40 -3.88
CA ASP A 329 -5.58 -23.58 -4.07
C ASP A 329 -5.45 -24.00 -5.56
N PHE A 330 -6.48 -23.77 -6.37
CA PHE A 330 -6.54 -24.34 -7.72
C PHE A 330 -6.73 -23.32 -8.85
N VAL A 331 -7.14 -22.08 -8.54
CA VAL A 331 -7.39 -21.05 -9.56
C VAL A 331 -6.31 -19.97 -9.53
N THR A 332 -6.12 -19.31 -8.39
CA THR A 332 -5.14 -18.22 -8.28
C THR A 332 -3.72 -18.73 -8.00
N LYS A 333 -3.55 -19.66 -7.05
CA LYS A 333 -2.29 -20.36 -6.74
C LYS A 333 -1.10 -19.43 -6.43
N ASN A 334 -1.36 -18.29 -5.86
CA ASN A 334 -0.35 -17.27 -5.58
C ASN A 334 -0.17 -17.01 -4.07
N GLY A 335 -0.60 -17.95 -3.22
CA GLY A 335 -0.44 -17.87 -1.77
C GLY A 335 -1.44 -16.97 -1.06
N GLU A 336 -2.49 -16.53 -1.75
CA GLU A 336 -3.58 -15.76 -1.15
C GLU A 336 -4.28 -16.57 -0.06
N LYS A 337 -4.83 -15.86 0.93
CA LYS A 337 -5.69 -16.45 1.96
C LYS A 337 -7.15 -16.38 1.52
N PRO A 338 -7.95 -17.46 1.70
CA PRO A 338 -9.38 -17.42 1.42
C PRO A 338 -10.06 -16.39 2.33
N ALA A 339 -11.00 -15.62 1.78
CA ALA A 339 -11.71 -14.59 2.53
C ALA A 339 -13.05 -15.10 3.04
N TYR A 340 -13.25 -14.99 4.35
CA TYR A 340 -14.51 -15.34 5.04
C TYR A 340 -15.11 -14.16 5.80
N GLY A 341 -14.57 -12.96 5.61
CA GLY A 341 -15.01 -11.67 6.08
C GLY A 341 -14.58 -10.59 5.10
N PHE A 342 -14.81 -9.31 5.41
CA PHE A 342 -14.46 -8.21 4.51
C PHE A 342 -13.17 -7.50 4.93
N VAL A 343 -12.96 -7.26 6.22
CA VAL A 343 -11.68 -6.71 6.70
C VAL A 343 -10.59 -7.76 6.53
N SER A 344 -9.49 -7.41 5.84
CA SER A 344 -8.36 -8.31 5.62
C SER A 344 -7.48 -8.45 6.87
N TYR A 345 -6.42 -9.24 6.76
CA TYR A 345 -5.36 -9.32 7.76
C TYR A 345 -4.49 -8.04 7.76
N GLY A 346 -3.73 -7.84 8.83
CA GLY A 346 -2.76 -6.76 8.99
C GLY A 346 -3.20 -5.63 9.92
N PHE A 347 -4.25 -5.83 10.71
CA PHE A 347 -4.77 -4.83 11.64
C PHE A 347 -4.88 -5.43 13.05
N ALA A 348 -3.97 -5.00 13.95
CA ALA A 348 -4.01 -5.44 15.33
C ALA A 348 -5.19 -4.82 16.09
N ASP A 349 -5.87 -5.62 16.91
CA ASP A 349 -6.83 -5.12 17.88
C ASP A 349 -6.10 -4.71 19.19
N PRO A 350 -6.76 -4.04 20.12
CA PRO A 350 -6.14 -3.63 21.39
C PRO A 350 -5.62 -4.78 22.26
N SER A 351 -5.98 -6.04 21.96
CA SER A 351 -5.42 -7.22 22.63
C SER A 351 -4.12 -7.72 21.97
N GLY A 352 -3.71 -7.12 20.85
CA GLY A 352 -2.58 -7.51 20.04
C GLY A 352 -2.84 -8.69 19.10
N LYS A 353 -4.12 -9.05 18.86
CA LYS A 353 -4.53 -10.03 17.87
C LYS A 353 -4.97 -9.33 16.59
N ASP A 354 -4.85 -10.04 15.49
CA ASP A 354 -5.37 -9.55 14.22
C ASP A 354 -6.91 -9.43 14.24
N PHE A 355 -7.45 -8.35 13.66
CA PHE A 355 -8.90 -8.12 13.54
C PHE A 355 -9.61 -9.33 12.94
N ARG A 356 -9.04 -9.90 11.87
CA ARG A 356 -9.65 -11.04 11.18
C ARG A 356 -9.69 -12.29 12.06
N GLU A 357 -8.67 -12.51 12.89
CA GLU A 357 -8.64 -13.64 13.82
C GLU A 357 -9.73 -13.52 14.89
N VAL A 358 -10.00 -12.31 15.37
CA VAL A 358 -11.02 -12.05 16.41
C VAL A 358 -12.43 -12.09 15.82
N SER A 359 -12.65 -11.44 14.67
CA SER A 359 -13.95 -11.44 13.99
C SER A 359 -14.33 -12.84 13.47
N GLY A 360 -13.34 -13.67 13.10
CA GLY A 360 -13.51 -15.04 12.64
C GLY A 360 -14.22 -15.16 11.29
N ASP A 361 -14.66 -16.37 10.95
CA ASP A 361 -15.32 -16.67 9.69
C ASP A 361 -16.81 -16.32 9.72
N LEU A 362 -17.22 -15.35 8.92
CA LEU A 362 -18.60 -14.85 8.84
C LEU A 362 -19.41 -15.48 7.71
N VAL A 363 -18.75 -16.07 6.72
CA VAL A 363 -19.38 -16.89 5.67
C VAL A 363 -18.73 -18.27 5.67
N LYS A 364 -19.52 -19.29 5.38
CA LYS A 364 -19.04 -20.68 5.32
C LYS A 364 -19.61 -21.37 4.10
N THR A 365 -18.75 -22.10 3.39
CA THR A 365 -19.18 -22.97 2.30
C THR A 365 -20.06 -24.09 2.83
N ASN A 366 -21.29 -24.19 2.31
CA ASN A 366 -22.21 -25.29 2.65
C ASN A 366 -23.25 -25.47 1.53
N ALA A 367 -22.98 -26.39 0.62
CA ALA A 367 -23.83 -26.63 -0.55
C ALA A 367 -25.25 -27.11 -0.21
N GLU A 368 -25.44 -27.89 0.88
CA GLU A 368 -26.75 -28.36 1.28
C GLU A 368 -27.63 -27.22 1.82
N GLU A 369 -27.07 -26.39 2.68
CA GLU A 369 -27.76 -25.24 3.23
C GLU A 369 -27.99 -24.18 2.14
N ALA A 370 -27.02 -23.98 1.24
CA ALA A 370 -27.16 -23.08 0.10
C ALA A 370 -28.37 -23.47 -0.79
N LYS A 371 -28.55 -24.75 -1.09
CA LYS A 371 -29.75 -25.24 -1.84
C LYS A 371 -31.05 -24.97 -1.10
N ALA A 372 -31.09 -25.25 0.19
CA ALA A 372 -32.28 -25.01 1.01
C ALA A 372 -32.64 -23.50 1.07
N LEU A 373 -31.65 -22.64 1.17
CA LEU A 373 -31.84 -21.18 1.13
C LEU A 373 -32.29 -20.70 -0.24
N LEU A 374 -31.75 -21.25 -1.33
CA LEU A 374 -32.18 -20.92 -2.68
C LEU A 374 -33.66 -21.30 -2.91
N GLU A 375 -34.06 -22.52 -2.53
CA GLU A 375 -35.43 -22.99 -2.62
C GLU A 375 -36.39 -22.09 -1.82
N LYS A 376 -36.00 -21.75 -0.59
CA LYS A 376 -36.76 -20.83 0.28
C LYS A 376 -36.90 -19.45 -0.33
N GLY A 377 -35.80 -18.86 -0.84
CA GLY A 377 -35.84 -17.55 -1.46
C GLY A 377 -36.68 -17.54 -2.76
N MET A 378 -36.62 -18.61 -3.55
CA MET A 378 -37.47 -18.74 -4.73
C MET A 378 -38.95 -18.86 -4.35
N GLU A 379 -39.30 -19.58 -3.29
CA GLU A 379 -40.67 -19.66 -2.78
C GLU A 379 -41.18 -18.31 -2.29
N GLU A 380 -40.35 -17.55 -1.55
CA GLU A 380 -40.68 -16.21 -1.05
C GLU A 380 -40.97 -15.22 -2.19
N GLU A 381 -40.24 -15.32 -3.30
CA GLU A 381 -40.41 -14.46 -4.49
C GLU A 381 -41.43 -15.02 -5.50
N GLY A 382 -41.93 -16.22 -5.30
CA GLY A 382 -42.87 -16.88 -6.21
C GLY A 382 -42.22 -17.31 -7.54
N TYR A 383 -40.94 -17.64 -7.54
CA TYR A 383 -40.24 -18.10 -8.73
C TYR A 383 -40.40 -19.61 -8.91
N ASP A 384 -41.08 -20.04 -9.98
CA ASP A 384 -41.05 -21.43 -10.44
C ASP A 384 -39.67 -21.83 -10.97
N LYS A 385 -38.92 -20.88 -11.48
CA LYS A 385 -37.55 -21.00 -11.96
C LYS A 385 -36.80 -19.71 -11.61
N LEU A 386 -35.57 -19.87 -11.14
CA LEU A 386 -34.72 -18.69 -10.87
C LEU A 386 -34.55 -17.83 -12.13
N PRO A 387 -34.73 -16.50 -12.05
CA PRO A 387 -34.40 -15.59 -13.13
C PRO A 387 -32.97 -15.78 -13.63
N GLU A 388 -32.71 -15.43 -14.87
CA GLU A 388 -31.37 -15.51 -15.44
C GLU A 388 -30.41 -14.61 -14.66
N VAL A 389 -29.27 -15.14 -14.26
CA VAL A 389 -28.21 -14.43 -13.54
C VAL A 389 -27.03 -14.22 -14.46
N THR A 390 -26.55 -12.98 -14.50
CA THR A 390 -25.30 -12.60 -15.17
C THR A 390 -24.26 -12.14 -14.15
N LEU A 391 -23.08 -12.74 -14.20
CA LEU A 391 -21.88 -12.33 -13.47
C LEU A 391 -21.02 -11.48 -14.41
N THR A 392 -20.72 -10.25 -14.01
CA THR A 392 -19.91 -9.31 -14.77
C THR A 392 -18.53 -9.11 -14.14
N TYR A 393 -17.51 -8.96 -14.99
CA TYR A 393 -16.14 -8.68 -14.56
C TYR A 393 -15.42 -7.80 -15.61
N SER A 394 -14.37 -7.07 -15.18
CA SER A 394 -13.48 -6.36 -16.11
C SER A 394 -12.58 -7.34 -16.84
N THR A 395 -12.27 -7.07 -18.10
CA THR A 395 -11.46 -7.96 -18.95
C THR A 395 -10.04 -8.12 -18.36
N ASP A 396 -9.77 -9.32 -17.89
CA ASP A 396 -8.51 -9.77 -17.30
C ASP A 396 -8.54 -11.30 -17.19
N ASP A 397 -7.40 -11.96 -17.36
CA ASP A 397 -7.32 -13.43 -17.37
C ASP A 397 -7.59 -14.06 -16.00
N THR A 398 -7.13 -13.44 -14.91
CA THR A 398 -7.38 -13.92 -13.54
C THR A 398 -8.85 -13.75 -13.18
N HIS A 399 -9.45 -12.60 -13.51
CA HIS A 399 -10.88 -12.37 -13.30
C HIS A 399 -11.75 -13.37 -14.06
N LYS A 400 -11.34 -13.69 -15.28
CA LYS A 400 -12.02 -14.71 -16.09
C LYS A 400 -11.94 -16.09 -15.44
N LYS A 401 -10.76 -16.52 -15.00
CA LYS A 401 -10.58 -17.83 -14.35
C LYS A 401 -11.43 -17.95 -13.07
N ILE A 402 -11.44 -16.91 -12.23
CA ILE A 402 -12.26 -16.88 -11.02
C ILE A 402 -13.77 -16.91 -11.38
N ALA A 403 -14.21 -16.12 -12.38
CA ALA A 403 -15.60 -16.10 -12.82
C ALA A 403 -16.06 -17.49 -13.37
N GLU A 404 -15.21 -18.17 -14.14
CA GLU A 404 -15.47 -19.53 -14.64
C GLU A 404 -15.55 -20.56 -13.50
N ALA A 405 -14.69 -20.43 -12.47
CA ALA A 405 -14.74 -21.27 -11.28
C ALA A 405 -16.06 -21.05 -10.50
N LEU A 406 -16.46 -19.79 -10.29
CA LEU A 406 -17.74 -19.48 -9.65
C LEU A 406 -18.94 -20.00 -10.43
N GLN A 407 -18.94 -19.83 -11.77
CA GLN A 407 -19.99 -20.38 -12.65
C GLN A 407 -20.13 -21.89 -12.45
N GLN A 408 -19.00 -22.61 -12.37
CA GLN A 408 -19.02 -24.06 -12.14
C GLN A 408 -19.54 -24.41 -10.73
N MET A 409 -19.08 -23.68 -9.69
CA MET A 409 -19.56 -23.88 -8.31
C MET A 409 -21.07 -23.64 -8.18
N PHE A 410 -21.61 -22.59 -8.79
CA PHE A 410 -23.05 -22.31 -8.79
C PHE A 410 -23.83 -23.41 -9.51
N LYS A 411 -23.29 -23.94 -10.60
CA LYS A 411 -23.92 -25.07 -11.31
C LYS A 411 -23.92 -26.36 -10.48
N GLU A 412 -22.79 -26.67 -9.85
CA GLU A 412 -22.65 -27.93 -9.07
C GLU A 412 -23.43 -27.86 -7.75
N ASN A 413 -23.27 -26.73 -7.02
CA ASN A 413 -23.79 -26.59 -5.66
C ASN A 413 -25.25 -26.12 -5.61
N LEU A 414 -25.71 -25.33 -6.59
CA LEU A 414 -27.08 -24.80 -6.63
C LEU A 414 -27.92 -25.35 -7.80
N GLY A 415 -27.28 -25.91 -8.82
CA GLY A 415 -27.97 -26.26 -10.07
C GLY A 415 -28.31 -25.04 -10.94
N VAL A 416 -27.64 -23.89 -10.69
CA VAL A 416 -27.89 -22.62 -11.37
C VAL A 416 -26.85 -22.41 -12.47
N GLU A 417 -27.31 -22.12 -13.69
CA GLU A 417 -26.45 -21.71 -14.79
C GLU A 417 -26.36 -20.17 -14.81
N VAL A 418 -25.17 -19.63 -14.52
CA VAL A 418 -24.86 -18.21 -14.53
C VAL A 418 -24.21 -17.84 -15.86
N LYS A 419 -24.63 -16.74 -16.47
CA LYS A 419 -23.97 -16.16 -17.65
C LYS A 419 -22.77 -15.34 -17.21
N LEU A 420 -21.68 -15.39 -17.99
CA LEU A 420 -20.50 -14.55 -17.80
C LEU A 420 -20.50 -13.41 -18.82
N ALA A 421 -20.21 -12.21 -18.38
CA ALA A 421 -20.04 -11.03 -19.23
C ALA A 421 -18.79 -10.27 -18.79
N ASN A 422 -17.86 -10.01 -19.72
CA ASN A 422 -16.70 -9.17 -19.47
C ASN A 422 -16.83 -7.84 -20.22
N MET A 423 -16.22 -6.80 -19.67
CA MET A 423 -16.20 -5.45 -20.20
C MET A 423 -14.80 -4.85 -20.06
N GLU A 424 -14.46 -3.92 -20.94
CA GLU A 424 -13.29 -3.06 -20.75
C GLU A 424 -13.46 -2.25 -19.45
N TRP A 425 -12.32 -1.94 -18.79
CA TRP A 425 -12.31 -1.38 -17.43
C TRP A 425 -13.18 -0.13 -17.25
N ASN A 426 -13.07 0.86 -18.15
CA ASN A 426 -13.81 2.12 -18.00
C ASN A 426 -15.33 1.91 -18.14
N VAL A 427 -15.73 1.05 -19.07
CA VAL A 427 -17.15 0.68 -19.25
C VAL A 427 -17.65 -0.08 -18.03
N PHE A 428 -16.87 -1.04 -17.54
CA PHE A 428 -17.19 -1.82 -16.36
C PHE A 428 -17.37 -0.94 -15.12
N ALA A 429 -16.44 0.01 -14.90
CA ALA A 429 -16.48 0.91 -13.75
C ALA A 429 -17.74 1.81 -13.76
N GLU A 430 -18.10 2.34 -14.93
CA GLU A 430 -19.31 3.18 -15.08
C GLU A 430 -20.62 2.38 -14.94
N GLU A 431 -20.70 1.17 -15.50
CA GLU A 431 -21.83 0.28 -15.32
C GLU A 431 -22.00 -0.14 -13.84
N GLN A 432 -20.89 -0.36 -13.13
CA GLN A 432 -20.89 -0.67 -11.71
C GLN A 432 -21.37 0.52 -10.85
N LYS A 433 -20.87 1.74 -11.12
CA LYS A 433 -21.35 2.97 -10.45
C LYS A 433 -22.84 3.20 -10.69
N ALA A 434 -23.31 2.88 -11.90
CA ALA A 434 -24.70 3.06 -12.30
C ALA A 434 -25.62 1.91 -11.82
N LEU A 435 -25.11 0.94 -11.05
CA LEU A 435 -25.83 -0.26 -10.59
C LEU A 435 -26.49 -1.07 -11.72
N LYS A 436 -25.83 -1.18 -12.88
CA LYS A 436 -26.32 -1.91 -14.05
C LYS A 436 -25.73 -3.32 -14.13
N PHE A 437 -25.77 -4.07 -13.06
CA PHE A 437 -25.31 -5.45 -12.95
C PHE A 437 -26.19 -6.20 -11.95
N GLN A 438 -26.19 -7.52 -12.00
CA GLN A 438 -26.78 -8.40 -10.98
C GLN A 438 -25.75 -8.87 -9.97
N LEU A 439 -24.64 -9.44 -10.45
CA LEU A 439 -23.47 -9.89 -9.69
C LEU A 439 -22.22 -9.37 -10.39
N SER A 440 -21.37 -8.63 -9.68
CA SER A 440 -20.22 -7.95 -10.28
C SER A 440 -18.95 -8.18 -9.47
N ARG A 441 -17.84 -8.49 -10.17
CA ARG A 441 -16.49 -8.51 -9.57
C ARG A 441 -16.16 -7.17 -8.93
N SER A 442 -15.45 -7.22 -7.81
CA SER A 442 -14.92 -6.02 -7.16
C SER A 442 -13.62 -6.32 -6.40
N SER A 443 -12.98 -5.28 -5.94
CA SER A 443 -11.85 -5.32 -5.03
C SER A 443 -11.80 -4.04 -4.21
N PHE A 444 -11.07 -4.11 -3.10
CA PHE A 444 -10.73 -2.96 -2.28
C PHE A 444 -9.29 -3.10 -1.80
N LEU A 445 -8.55 -2.01 -1.76
CA LEU A 445 -7.24 -1.87 -1.11
C LEU A 445 -7.36 -0.70 -0.14
N ALA A 446 -6.84 -0.89 1.08
CA ALA A 446 -6.92 0.12 2.11
C ALA A 446 -6.02 1.33 1.80
N ASP A 447 -6.56 2.53 2.03
CA ASP A 447 -5.85 3.81 1.88
C ASP A 447 -5.04 4.16 3.14
N TYR A 448 -5.40 3.58 4.28
CA TYR A 448 -4.74 3.78 5.57
C TYR A 448 -4.93 2.56 6.49
N ALA A 449 -4.02 2.41 7.48
CA ALA A 449 -3.94 1.23 8.34
C ALA A 449 -4.99 1.31 9.47
N ASP A 450 -6.27 1.05 9.15
CA ASP A 450 -7.36 0.89 10.11
C ASP A 450 -8.52 0.08 9.54
N PRO A 451 -9.14 -0.85 10.31
CA PRO A 451 -10.29 -1.66 9.85
C PRO A 451 -11.50 -0.85 9.39
N ILE A 452 -11.67 0.37 9.92
CA ILE A 452 -12.79 1.25 9.53
C ILE A 452 -12.74 1.62 8.05
N ASN A 453 -11.54 1.66 7.44
CA ASN A 453 -11.38 1.96 6.02
C ASN A 453 -12.06 0.93 5.11
N PHE A 454 -12.15 -0.31 5.55
CA PHE A 454 -12.95 -1.33 4.88
C PHE A 454 -14.44 -1.12 5.12
N LEU A 455 -14.82 -0.99 6.38
CA LEU A 455 -16.23 -1.02 6.77
C LEU A 455 -17.00 0.23 6.33
N GLU A 456 -16.38 1.42 6.34
CA GLU A 456 -17.05 2.64 5.91
C GLU A 456 -17.54 2.60 4.46
N ASN A 457 -16.94 1.75 3.61
CA ASN A 457 -17.31 1.58 2.21
C ASN A 457 -18.76 1.11 2.00
N PHE A 458 -19.40 0.51 3.01
CA PHE A 458 -20.76 0.01 2.93
C PHE A 458 -21.78 0.91 3.63
N GLN A 459 -21.39 2.08 4.15
CA GLN A 459 -22.36 3.05 4.65
C GLN A 459 -23.36 3.47 3.54
N THR A 460 -24.59 3.71 3.95
CA THR A 460 -25.64 4.17 3.04
C THR A 460 -25.22 5.47 2.34
N GLY A 461 -25.21 5.45 1.01
CA GLY A 461 -24.84 6.61 0.19
C GLY A 461 -23.34 6.82 0.00
N HIS A 462 -22.49 6.00 0.60
CA HIS A 462 -21.04 6.05 0.35
C HIS A 462 -20.73 5.71 -1.12
N SER A 463 -19.82 6.43 -1.77
CA SER A 463 -19.50 6.29 -3.21
C SER A 463 -18.98 4.90 -3.59
N MET A 464 -18.37 4.19 -2.64
CA MET A 464 -17.89 2.83 -2.81
C MET A 464 -18.97 1.78 -2.54
N ASN A 465 -20.10 2.13 -1.92
CA ASN A 465 -21.24 1.24 -1.75
C ASN A 465 -22.03 1.12 -3.07
N ARG A 466 -21.52 0.31 -3.96
CA ARG A 466 -22.14 0.04 -5.28
C ARG A 466 -22.94 -1.24 -5.26
N THR A 467 -23.65 -1.52 -4.16
CA THR A 467 -24.54 -2.69 -4.00
C THR A 467 -26.01 -2.32 -3.99
N GLY A 468 -26.32 -1.06 -3.72
CA GLY A 468 -27.68 -0.58 -3.44
C GLY A 468 -28.19 -0.99 -2.05
N TRP A 469 -27.35 -1.63 -1.22
CA TRP A 469 -27.67 -1.99 0.15
C TRP A 469 -27.61 -0.80 1.09
N SER A 470 -28.50 -0.79 2.09
CA SER A 470 -28.53 0.20 3.16
C SER A 470 -28.98 -0.42 4.47
N SER A 471 -28.40 0.00 5.59
CA SER A 471 -28.77 -0.46 6.93
C SER A 471 -28.55 0.65 7.95
N GLU A 472 -29.62 1.18 8.54
CA GLU A 472 -29.52 2.23 9.57
C GLU A 472 -28.70 1.75 10.78
N LYS A 473 -28.80 0.47 11.13
CA LYS A 473 -28.03 -0.10 12.26
C LYS A 473 -26.54 -0.14 11.92
N TYR A 474 -26.18 -0.52 10.70
CA TYR A 474 -24.80 -0.51 10.22
C TYR A 474 -24.22 0.90 10.22
N ASP A 475 -24.95 1.85 9.62
CA ASP A 475 -24.52 3.24 9.55
C ASP A 475 -24.28 3.85 10.93
N GLN A 476 -25.14 3.50 11.90
CA GLN A 476 -24.98 3.96 13.29
C GLN A 476 -23.73 3.36 13.93
N LEU A 477 -23.48 2.05 13.76
CA LEU A 477 -22.27 1.40 14.29
C LEU A 477 -20.98 2.00 13.73
N ILE A 478 -20.93 2.25 12.41
CA ILE A 478 -19.77 2.89 11.78
C ILE A 478 -19.59 4.31 12.31
N LYS A 479 -20.69 5.07 12.44
CA LYS A 479 -20.63 6.42 13.01
C LYS A 479 -20.14 6.40 14.47
N ASP A 480 -20.63 5.46 15.26
CA ASP A 480 -20.24 5.35 16.66
C ASP A 480 -18.77 4.91 16.77
N ALA A 481 -18.30 3.95 15.94
CA ALA A 481 -16.92 3.53 15.89
C ALA A 481 -15.97 4.67 15.50
N LYS A 482 -16.36 5.52 14.54
CA LYS A 482 -15.57 6.71 14.15
C LYS A 482 -15.40 7.72 15.30
N ASN A 483 -16.35 7.80 16.22
CA ASN A 483 -16.38 8.77 17.30
C ASN A 483 -15.98 8.19 18.67
N GLU A 484 -15.76 6.86 18.79
CA GLU A 484 -15.40 6.21 20.05
C GLU A 484 -13.90 6.37 20.32
N ALA A 485 -13.58 6.92 21.48
CA ALA A 485 -12.19 7.13 21.91
C ALA A 485 -11.60 5.91 22.64
N ASP A 486 -12.45 5.03 23.20
CA ASP A 486 -12.00 3.77 23.79
C ASP A 486 -11.80 2.73 22.69
N GLU A 487 -10.54 2.42 22.38
CA GLU A 487 -10.19 1.50 21.30
C GLU A 487 -10.86 0.13 21.40
N ALA A 488 -10.96 -0.44 22.61
CA ALA A 488 -11.58 -1.75 22.78
C ALA A 488 -13.06 -1.72 22.38
N LYS A 489 -13.79 -0.70 22.81
CA LYS A 489 -15.20 -0.51 22.42
C LYS A 489 -15.34 -0.18 20.94
N ARG A 490 -14.40 0.58 20.39
CA ARG A 490 -14.35 0.90 18.97
C ARG A 490 -14.25 -0.37 18.13
N PHE A 491 -13.35 -1.28 18.48
CA PHE A 491 -13.21 -2.57 17.79
C PHE A 491 -14.45 -3.46 17.96
N GLU A 492 -15.10 -3.47 19.16
CA GLU A 492 -16.38 -4.17 19.36
C GLU A 492 -17.47 -3.67 18.39
N LEU A 493 -17.57 -2.35 18.18
CA LEU A 493 -18.51 -1.75 17.22
C LEU A 493 -18.21 -2.17 15.79
N MET A 494 -16.93 -2.23 15.40
CA MET A 494 -16.51 -2.66 14.09
C MET A 494 -16.77 -4.15 13.84
N TYR A 495 -16.53 -5.02 14.82
CA TYR A 495 -16.89 -6.44 14.73
C TYR A 495 -18.40 -6.63 14.57
N GLU A 496 -19.23 -5.86 15.30
CA GLU A 496 -20.69 -5.93 15.14
C GLU A 496 -21.13 -5.42 13.78
N ALA A 497 -20.50 -4.36 13.26
CA ALA A 497 -20.79 -3.84 11.92
C ALA A 497 -20.46 -4.89 10.84
N GLU A 498 -19.28 -5.50 10.88
CA GLU A 498 -18.92 -6.53 9.91
C GLU A 498 -19.86 -7.73 9.95
N LYS A 499 -20.28 -8.14 11.15
CA LYS A 499 -21.26 -9.20 11.33
C LYS A 499 -22.60 -8.87 10.65
N ILE A 500 -23.11 -7.64 10.79
CA ILE A 500 -24.35 -7.21 10.10
C ILE A 500 -24.18 -7.26 8.59
N LEU A 501 -23.04 -6.82 8.07
CA LEU A 501 -22.75 -6.88 6.63
C LEU A 501 -22.93 -8.31 6.11
N PHE A 502 -22.42 -9.33 6.83
CA PHE A 502 -22.54 -10.73 6.44
C PHE A 502 -23.89 -11.38 6.82
N GLU A 503 -24.59 -10.86 7.83
CA GLU A 503 -25.98 -11.26 8.07
C GLU A 503 -26.92 -10.83 6.94
N GLU A 504 -26.64 -9.70 6.27
CA GLU A 504 -27.43 -9.16 5.15
C GLU A 504 -26.83 -9.44 3.77
N MET A 505 -25.60 -9.93 3.71
CA MET A 505 -24.91 -10.52 2.56
C MET A 505 -25.00 -9.68 1.27
N PRO A 506 -24.54 -8.43 1.22
CA PRO A 506 -24.49 -7.68 -0.03
C PRO A 506 -23.29 -8.05 -0.92
N ILE A 507 -22.37 -8.89 -0.42
CA ILE A 507 -21.15 -9.31 -1.12
C ILE A 507 -20.86 -10.80 -0.93
N ILE A 508 -19.98 -11.34 -1.79
CA ILE A 508 -19.32 -12.64 -1.64
C ILE A 508 -17.83 -12.39 -1.55
N PRO A 509 -17.16 -12.54 -0.41
CA PRO A 509 -15.71 -12.46 -0.31
C PRO A 509 -15.07 -13.68 -0.97
N ILE A 510 -13.91 -13.51 -1.60
CA ILE A 510 -13.21 -14.57 -2.33
C ILE A 510 -11.84 -14.83 -1.70
N HIS A 511 -10.93 -13.87 -1.74
CA HIS A 511 -9.61 -13.98 -1.12
C HIS A 511 -9.12 -12.61 -0.65
N TYR A 512 -8.21 -12.63 0.31
CA TYR A 512 -7.43 -11.45 0.69
C TYR A 512 -6.21 -11.35 -0.21
N TYR A 513 -5.84 -10.13 -0.55
CA TYR A 513 -4.65 -9.87 -1.34
C TYR A 513 -3.37 -10.16 -0.56
N ASN A 514 -2.35 -10.53 -1.28
CA ASN A 514 -0.98 -10.69 -0.80
C ASN A 514 0.01 -10.19 -1.85
N GLN A 515 1.25 -10.09 -1.43
CA GLN A 515 2.40 -9.85 -2.30
C GLN A 515 3.41 -10.98 -2.10
N VAL A 516 4.08 -11.39 -3.16
CA VAL A 516 4.96 -12.56 -3.14
C VAL A 516 6.33 -12.15 -3.69
N TYR A 517 7.33 -12.22 -2.81
CA TYR A 517 8.69 -11.75 -3.12
C TYR A 517 9.74 -12.82 -2.89
N LEU A 518 10.76 -12.80 -3.74
CA LEU A 518 12.02 -13.49 -3.51
C LEU A 518 13.04 -12.51 -2.90
N TYR A 519 13.75 -12.95 -1.88
CA TYR A 519 14.77 -12.16 -1.20
C TYR A 519 16.12 -12.86 -1.26
N ASN A 520 17.18 -12.10 -1.51
CA ASN A 520 18.54 -12.57 -1.28
C ASN A 520 18.76 -12.81 0.22
N ASP A 521 19.36 -13.93 0.59
CA ASP A 521 19.63 -14.32 1.98
C ASP A 521 20.47 -13.29 2.78
N ALA A 522 21.21 -12.42 2.07
CA ALA A 522 21.99 -11.35 2.70
C ALA A 522 21.12 -10.18 3.17
N VAL A 523 19.89 -10.03 2.66
CA VAL A 523 19.00 -8.90 2.91
C VAL A 523 18.09 -9.19 4.11
N SER A 524 17.91 -8.22 4.98
CA SER A 524 17.02 -8.28 6.13
C SER A 524 16.47 -6.89 6.48
N GLY A 525 15.40 -6.82 7.27
CA GLY A 525 14.87 -5.58 7.83
C GLY A 525 14.10 -4.68 6.85
N ILE A 526 13.80 -5.13 5.63
CA ILE A 526 12.78 -4.47 4.79
C ILE A 526 11.43 -4.70 5.46
N VAL A 527 10.69 -3.63 5.71
CA VAL A 527 9.33 -3.69 6.24
C VAL A 527 8.37 -3.28 5.14
N ARG A 528 7.47 -4.18 4.78
CA ARG A 528 6.36 -3.92 3.86
C ARG A 528 5.07 -3.87 4.66
N HIS A 529 4.42 -2.73 4.62
CA HIS A 529 3.16 -2.56 5.34
C HIS A 529 1.99 -3.09 4.49
N PRO A 530 1.00 -3.72 5.12
CA PRO A 530 -0.17 -4.23 4.40
C PRO A 530 -0.85 -3.16 3.50
N VAL A 531 -0.81 -1.90 3.89
CA VAL A 531 -1.34 -0.76 3.12
C VAL A 531 -0.46 -0.33 1.94
N GLY A 532 0.59 -1.08 1.61
CA GLY A 532 1.41 -0.88 0.42
C GLY A 532 2.62 0.04 0.59
N TYR A 533 2.94 0.46 1.82
CA TYR A 533 4.16 1.23 2.08
C TYR A 533 5.34 0.30 2.30
N MET A 534 6.52 0.73 1.86
CA MET A 534 7.78 0.01 2.08
C MET A 534 8.79 0.90 2.80
N GLU A 535 9.27 0.41 3.93
CA GLU A 535 10.23 1.10 4.78
C GLU A 535 11.59 0.40 4.75
N LEU A 536 12.63 1.14 4.41
CA LEU A 536 14.01 0.67 4.33
C LEU A 536 14.91 1.21 5.46
N LYS A 537 14.35 2.02 6.35
CA LYS A 537 15.05 2.57 7.53
C LYS A 537 15.77 1.49 8.35
N TRP A 538 15.17 0.32 8.46
CA TRP A 538 15.71 -0.81 9.24
C TRP A 538 16.40 -1.86 8.36
N ALA A 539 16.39 -1.65 7.05
CA ALA A 539 17.00 -2.60 6.13
C ALA A 539 18.50 -2.72 6.34
N ASP A 540 19.03 -3.95 6.19
CA ASP A 540 20.44 -4.28 6.30
C ASP A 540 20.83 -5.30 5.23
N LYS A 541 22.08 -5.23 4.77
CA LYS A 541 22.68 -6.21 3.87
C LYS A 541 24.04 -6.63 4.40
N LYS A 542 24.25 -7.95 4.50
CA LYS A 542 25.47 -8.56 5.03
C LYS A 542 26.58 -8.59 4.01
#